data_87e3af76e14d61c58d184492f18316a9
#
_entry.id   87e3af76e14d61c58d184492f18316a9
#
_cell.length_a   1.000
_cell.length_b   1.000
_cell.length_c   1.000
_cell.angle_alpha   90.00
_cell.angle_beta   90.00
_cell.angle_gamma   90.00
#
_symmetry.space_group_name_H-M   'P 1'
#
loop_
_entity.id
_entity.type
_entity.pdbx_description
1 polymer ?
#
loop_
_entity_poly.entity_id
_entity_poly.type
_entity_poly.pdbx_seq_one_letter_code
_entity_poly.pdbx_strand_id
1 'polypeptide(L)'
;MKTFLAAAFIVMAGSLTISAQHAAPLSGREGESQHAAPLSGREGESQHVALLPNSEAGPKSATPFPNSEADPKSTSLLPNREDGSEDAALLPRWEEGFLDIHTIATGRGDACLIIMPDGTTMMIDAGDNGKAKDKQHPDGSMKPGEWQARYMKHFMEGLPGGGALDYAMVTHLHDDHIGSVRDTLPGRDGYALSGITLVGSLIHFDKLVDRGWPDYDIPSREKVLAADRGFIEHYFRFIEHQRSLGMVAEKFENGSRKQFAMKYDPKPYARDFEIRNLASNGEMWTGKGMKTRKMYSGDINLFDENMNSCAIRLRYGKFSYYNGGDLSGGNLDMPSYPSKERDFESQIAGVCGPVTVMKANHHGYYDTCNGYFLQTLSPEVIVIDARSNNHPVPSTFTRITDPQVWRGDREYYITVDQARGKLGEELWSKFKPWGHIVIRVYPGGGSYRIFVLDADSTDYHIIYQTELRELK
;
A
#
# COMPACT_ATOMS: atom_id res chain seq x y z
N MET A 1 -20.11 34.80 54.99
CA MET A 1 -20.75 33.85 55.94
C MET A 1 -20.97 32.53 55.24
N LYS A 2 -20.47 31.46 55.90
CA LYS A 2 -20.72 30.02 55.67
C LYS A 2 -20.02 29.40 54.47
N THR A 3 -19.28 28.31 54.53
CA THR A 3 -18.46 27.60 55.55
C THR A 3 -17.84 26.47 54.76
N PHE A 4 -16.52 26.30 54.91
CA PHE A 4 -15.73 25.18 54.38
C PHE A 4 -16.16 23.87 55.07
N LEU A 5 -16.23 22.79 54.29
CA LEU A 5 -16.08 21.43 54.82
C LEU A 5 -15.02 20.69 54.00
N ALA A 6 -13.90 20.43 54.68
CA ALA A 6 -12.86 19.53 54.23
C ALA A 6 -13.18 18.12 54.70
N ALA A 7 -13.09 17.15 53.87
CA ALA A 7 -13.12 15.72 54.22
C ALA A 7 -11.72 15.13 54.00
N ALA A 8 -11.10 14.71 55.08
CA ALA A 8 -9.85 13.96 55.12
C ALA A 8 -10.14 12.48 54.87
N PHE A 9 -9.39 11.86 53.96
CA PHE A 9 -9.33 10.41 53.83
C PHE A 9 -8.02 9.88 54.42
N ILE A 10 -8.19 9.00 55.42
CA ILE A 10 -7.13 8.27 56.10
C ILE A 10 -6.71 7.09 55.23
N VAL A 11 -5.40 7.01 54.96
CA VAL A 11 -4.76 5.87 54.31
C VAL A 11 -4.40 4.84 55.41
N MET A 12 -4.98 3.66 55.35
CA MET A 12 -4.52 2.50 56.14
C MET A 12 -3.56 1.67 55.26
N ALA A 13 -2.31 1.61 55.69
CA ALA A 13 -1.29 0.67 55.16
C ALA A 13 -1.48 -0.68 55.86
N GLY A 14 -1.79 -1.71 55.10
CA GLY A 14 -1.77 -3.10 55.56
C GLY A 14 -0.58 -3.84 54.95
N SER A 15 0.41 -4.13 55.79
CA SER A 15 1.54 -4.98 55.41
C SER A 15 1.13 -6.46 55.48
N LEU A 16 1.25 -7.19 54.38
CA LEU A 16 1.17 -8.65 54.36
C LEU A 16 2.56 -9.21 54.12
N THR A 17 3.12 -9.84 55.17
CA THR A 17 4.30 -10.69 55.13
C THR A 17 3.87 -12.07 54.69
N ILE A 18 4.45 -12.61 53.61
CA ILE A 18 4.38 -14.02 53.22
C ILE A 18 5.73 -14.67 53.49
N SER A 19 5.70 -15.65 54.35
CA SER A 19 6.88 -16.47 54.72
C SER A 19 7.23 -17.49 53.65
N ALA A 20 8.52 -17.62 53.38
CA ALA A 20 9.09 -18.66 52.52
C ALA A 20 9.12 -20.00 53.28
N GLN A 21 8.61 -21.06 52.68
CA GLN A 21 8.92 -22.43 53.11
C GLN A 21 9.82 -23.12 52.10
N HIS A 22 10.90 -23.63 52.62
CA HIS A 22 11.88 -24.50 51.97
C HIS A 22 11.27 -25.85 51.56
N ALA A 23 11.62 -26.35 50.37
CA ALA A 23 11.61 -27.76 50.06
C ALA A 23 12.89 -28.13 49.35
N ALA A 24 13.53 -29.18 49.85
CA ALA A 24 14.82 -29.70 49.46
C ALA A 24 14.78 -30.59 48.21
N PRO A 25 15.92 -30.93 47.60
CA PRO A 25 16.05 -31.55 46.30
C PRO A 25 15.97 -33.07 46.33
N LEU A 26 15.44 -33.66 45.25
CA LEU A 26 15.59 -35.10 44.98
C LEU A 26 16.54 -35.32 43.81
N SER A 27 17.53 -36.17 44.14
CA SER A 27 18.64 -36.63 43.32
C SER A 27 18.26 -37.65 42.26
N GLY A 28 18.89 -37.54 41.10
CA GLY A 28 19.58 -38.64 40.43
C GLY A 28 18.79 -39.69 39.66
N ARG A 29 19.01 -39.73 38.34
CA ARG A 29 19.52 -40.94 37.67
C ARG A 29 20.02 -40.58 36.25
N GLU A 30 21.27 -40.97 36.05
CA GLU A 30 21.97 -41.07 34.77
C GLU A 30 21.36 -42.20 33.92
N GLY A 31 21.45 -42.05 32.62
CA GLY A 31 21.03 -43.06 31.64
C GLY A 31 21.44 -42.66 30.22
N GLU A 32 22.66 -42.95 29.90
CA GLU A 32 23.32 -43.43 28.69
C GLU A 32 22.87 -42.92 27.31
N SER A 33 23.87 -42.43 26.65
CA SER A 33 24.09 -42.13 25.23
C SER A 33 23.80 -43.33 24.33
N GLN A 34 23.16 -43.10 23.17
CA GLN A 34 23.47 -43.88 21.97
C GLN A 34 23.66 -42.98 20.76
N HIS A 35 24.84 -43.16 20.17
CA HIS A 35 25.30 -42.60 18.91
C HIS A 35 24.44 -43.09 17.75
N ALA A 36 24.12 -42.22 16.82
CA ALA A 36 23.83 -42.60 15.45
C ALA A 36 24.62 -41.72 14.49
N ALA A 37 25.40 -42.38 13.66
CA ALA A 37 26.34 -41.84 12.70
C ALA A 37 25.65 -41.26 11.45
N PRO A 38 26.39 -40.49 10.59
CA PRO A 38 25.84 -39.82 9.42
C PRO A 38 25.72 -40.76 8.21
N LEU A 39 24.67 -40.65 7.45
CA LEU A 39 24.57 -41.29 6.15
C LEU A 39 25.03 -40.35 5.06
N SER A 40 26.10 -40.76 4.40
CA SER A 40 26.72 -40.22 3.23
C SER A 40 25.85 -40.37 1.97
N GLY A 41 26.01 -39.45 1.08
CA GLY A 41 25.70 -39.26 -0.32
C GLY A 41 25.17 -40.39 -1.18
N ARG A 42 24.31 -39.97 -2.10
CA ARG A 42 24.26 -40.55 -3.45
C ARG A 42 23.94 -39.46 -4.47
N GLU A 43 24.91 -39.23 -5.32
CA GLU A 43 24.75 -38.68 -6.66
C GLU A 43 24.02 -39.71 -7.54
N GLY A 44 23.21 -39.27 -8.44
CA GLY A 44 22.50 -40.13 -9.41
C GLY A 44 21.77 -39.26 -10.42
N GLU A 45 22.46 -38.95 -11.45
CA GLU A 45 22.23 -39.29 -12.87
C GLU A 45 21.15 -38.49 -13.61
N SER A 46 21.68 -37.68 -14.50
CA SER A 46 21.02 -37.06 -15.64
C SER A 46 20.43 -38.11 -16.58
N GLN A 47 19.17 -38.03 -16.91
CA GLN A 47 18.59 -38.73 -18.06
C GLN A 47 18.40 -37.77 -19.23
N HIS A 48 19.16 -38.05 -20.28
CA HIS A 48 19.00 -37.54 -21.63
C HIS A 48 17.62 -37.94 -22.17
N VAL A 49 16.84 -36.96 -22.67
CA VAL A 49 15.71 -37.25 -23.55
C VAL A 49 16.11 -36.85 -24.97
N ALA A 50 15.99 -37.84 -25.86
CA ALA A 50 16.40 -37.85 -27.24
C ALA A 50 15.60 -36.85 -28.09
N LEU A 51 16.34 -36.21 -28.99
CA LEU A 51 15.85 -35.48 -30.15
C LEU A 51 15.24 -36.43 -31.17
N LEU A 52 14.07 -36.14 -31.69
CA LEU A 52 13.51 -36.69 -32.92
C LEU A 52 13.51 -35.63 -34.04
N PRO A 53 13.61 -36.03 -35.29
CA PRO A 53 14.15 -35.17 -36.34
C PRO A 53 13.08 -34.34 -37.08
N ASN A 54 13.60 -33.25 -37.70
CA ASN A 54 12.92 -32.35 -38.62
C ASN A 54 12.25 -33.09 -39.80
N SER A 55 11.03 -32.69 -40.13
CA SER A 55 10.47 -32.86 -41.47
C SER A 55 10.21 -31.49 -42.10
N GLU A 56 10.95 -31.24 -43.18
CA GLU A 56 10.74 -30.11 -44.06
C GLU A 56 9.43 -30.25 -44.84
N ALA A 57 8.64 -29.18 -44.90
CA ALA A 57 7.69 -28.97 -45.98
C ALA A 57 7.61 -27.49 -46.30
N GLY A 58 7.95 -27.15 -47.51
CA GLY A 58 8.07 -25.80 -48.04
C GLY A 58 6.74 -25.09 -48.31
N PRO A 59 6.79 -23.86 -48.80
CA PRO A 59 5.72 -22.85 -48.62
C PRO A 59 4.64 -22.98 -49.71
N LYS A 60 3.36 -22.89 -49.27
CA LYS A 60 2.23 -22.57 -50.15
C LYS A 60 1.83 -21.12 -49.95
N SER A 61 1.85 -20.38 -51.03
CA SER A 61 1.37 -19.01 -51.20
C SER A 61 -0.03 -18.79 -50.67
N ALA A 62 -0.22 -17.78 -49.81
CA ALA A 62 -1.53 -17.22 -49.47
C ALA A 62 -1.65 -15.81 -50.01
N THR A 63 -2.72 -15.59 -50.74
CA THR A 63 -3.20 -14.32 -51.30
C THR A 63 -3.47 -13.25 -50.23
N PRO A 64 -3.29 -11.97 -50.52
CA PRO A 64 -3.50 -10.89 -49.57
C PRO A 64 -4.99 -10.60 -49.36
N PHE A 65 -5.42 -10.52 -48.09
CA PHE A 65 -6.70 -9.95 -47.73
C PHE A 65 -6.65 -8.42 -47.76
N PRO A 66 -7.76 -7.72 -48.06
CA PRO A 66 -7.76 -6.28 -48.27
C PRO A 66 -7.59 -5.50 -46.96
N ASN A 67 -6.84 -4.41 -47.03
CA ASN A 67 -6.72 -3.39 -46.01
C ASN A 67 -8.10 -2.85 -45.59
N SER A 68 -8.49 -3.09 -44.35
CA SER A 68 -9.48 -2.26 -43.68
C SER A 68 -8.74 -1.09 -43.03
N GLU A 69 -8.94 0.08 -43.58
CA GLU A 69 -8.55 1.35 -42.96
C GLU A 69 -9.25 1.46 -41.61
N ALA A 70 -8.50 1.30 -40.52
CA ALA A 70 -8.94 1.66 -39.18
C ALA A 70 -8.77 3.18 -39.04
N ASP A 71 -9.87 3.84 -38.82
CA ASP A 71 -9.98 5.28 -38.57
C ASP A 71 -9.18 5.66 -37.30
N PRO A 72 -8.16 6.54 -37.37
CA PRO A 72 -7.42 6.96 -36.20
C PRO A 72 -8.12 8.16 -35.57
N LYS A 73 -9.15 7.94 -34.76
CA LYS A 73 -9.75 8.99 -33.93
C LYS A 73 -9.73 8.57 -32.47
N SER A 74 -8.97 9.32 -31.72
CA SER A 74 -8.90 9.52 -30.26
C SER A 74 -7.59 9.11 -29.61
N THR A 75 -6.55 9.80 -30.00
CA THR A 75 -5.40 10.02 -29.09
C THR A 75 -5.35 11.55 -28.92
N SER A 76 -5.87 12.07 -27.80
CA SER A 76 -5.62 13.46 -27.43
C SER A 76 -4.18 13.55 -26.92
N LEU A 77 -3.26 13.66 -27.85
CA LEU A 77 -1.95 14.21 -27.60
C LEU A 77 -2.12 15.61 -27.03
N LEU A 78 -1.23 16.05 -26.18
CA LEU A 78 -1.15 17.39 -25.60
C LEU A 78 -1.60 18.46 -26.60
N PRO A 79 -2.35 19.51 -26.21
CA PRO A 79 -2.75 20.55 -27.14
C PRO A 79 -1.50 21.14 -27.78
N ASN A 80 -1.45 21.14 -29.12
CA ASN A 80 -0.40 21.82 -29.88
C ASN A 80 -0.36 23.28 -29.42
N ARG A 81 0.69 23.65 -28.69
CA ARG A 81 1.04 25.06 -28.49
C ARG A 81 1.65 25.57 -29.79
N GLU A 82 1.06 26.58 -30.36
CA GLU A 82 1.54 27.28 -31.57
C GLU A 82 2.85 28.09 -31.34
N ASP A 83 3.45 28.05 -30.14
CA ASP A 83 4.59 28.91 -29.78
C ASP A 83 5.95 28.20 -29.79
N GLY A 84 6.04 26.96 -30.25
CA GLY A 84 7.32 26.30 -30.51
C GLY A 84 8.26 26.10 -29.29
N SER A 85 7.78 26.29 -28.06
CA SER A 85 8.54 25.99 -26.85
C SER A 85 8.33 24.53 -26.46
N GLU A 86 9.40 23.74 -26.48
CA GLU A 86 9.43 22.34 -26.01
C GLU A 86 9.43 22.22 -24.47
N ASP A 87 8.96 23.23 -23.73
CA ASP A 87 8.89 23.15 -22.28
C ASP A 87 7.76 22.18 -21.89
N ALA A 88 8.15 21.01 -21.40
CA ALA A 88 7.26 19.99 -20.88
C ALA A 88 6.35 20.59 -19.80
N ALA A 89 5.04 20.35 -19.91
CA ALA A 89 4.07 20.91 -18.98
C ALA A 89 4.28 20.31 -17.56
N LEU A 90 4.36 21.18 -16.56
CA LEU A 90 4.39 20.78 -15.16
C LEU A 90 2.96 20.68 -14.59
N LEU A 91 2.80 19.83 -13.57
CA LEU A 91 1.55 19.79 -12.81
C LEU A 91 1.35 21.17 -12.13
N PRO A 92 0.21 21.85 -12.37
CA PRO A 92 -0.08 23.09 -11.65
C PRO A 92 0.01 22.88 -10.14
N ARG A 93 0.49 23.88 -9.40
CA ARG A 93 0.55 23.80 -7.93
C ARG A 93 -0.83 23.49 -7.36
N TRP A 94 -0.83 22.78 -6.22
CA TRP A 94 -2.04 22.57 -5.45
C TRP A 94 -2.60 23.92 -4.96
N GLU A 95 -3.91 24.05 -4.98
CA GLU A 95 -4.66 25.20 -4.45
C GLU A 95 -5.73 24.70 -3.50
N GLU A 96 -6.17 25.56 -2.57
CA GLU A 96 -7.22 25.25 -1.62
C GLU A 96 -8.50 24.74 -2.32
N GLY A 97 -9.07 23.67 -1.79
CA GLY A 97 -10.24 23.00 -2.38
C GLY A 97 -9.90 21.82 -3.29
N PHE A 98 -8.68 21.73 -3.82
CA PHE A 98 -8.26 20.53 -4.56
C PHE A 98 -7.92 19.39 -3.62
N LEU A 99 -8.26 18.16 -4.01
CA LEU A 99 -7.74 16.94 -3.42
C LEU A 99 -6.77 16.31 -4.42
N ASP A 100 -5.51 16.17 -4.04
CA ASP A 100 -4.53 15.43 -4.85
C ASP A 100 -4.20 14.08 -4.20
N ILE A 101 -4.18 13.02 -5.01
CA ILE A 101 -3.74 11.68 -4.60
C ILE A 101 -2.62 11.27 -5.54
N HIS A 102 -1.40 11.19 -5.02
CA HIS A 102 -0.20 10.83 -5.77
C HIS A 102 0.20 9.41 -5.44
N THR A 103 0.34 8.54 -6.44
CA THR A 103 1.01 7.24 -6.31
C THR A 103 2.42 7.40 -6.84
N ILE A 104 3.42 7.17 -5.99
CA ILE A 104 4.83 7.55 -6.25
C ILE A 104 5.59 6.37 -6.82
N ALA A 105 6.05 6.49 -8.07
CA ALA A 105 6.78 5.45 -8.78
C ALA A 105 8.25 5.41 -8.39
N THR A 106 8.65 4.52 -7.48
CA THR A 106 10.07 4.26 -7.19
C THR A 106 10.53 2.87 -7.66
N GLY A 107 9.61 1.98 -8.01
CA GLY A 107 9.91 0.62 -8.43
C GLY A 107 10.31 -0.34 -7.31
N ARG A 108 10.30 0.12 -6.05
CA ARG A 108 10.79 -0.64 -4.89
C ARG A 108 9.74 -0.89 -3.82
N GLY A 109 8.58 -0.28 -3.91
CA GLY A 109 7.50 -0.44 -2.94
C GLY A 109 6.43 0.61 -3.09
N ASP A 110 5.36 0.45 -2.33
CA ASP A 110 4.23 1.37 -2.28
C ASP A 110 4.62 2.69 -1.59
N ALA A 111 4.17 3.79 -2.19
CA ALA A 111 4.20 5.10 -1.56
C ALA A 111 3.10 5.98 -2.16
N CYS A 112 2.27 6.55 -1.31
CA CYS A 112 1.21 7.47 -1.72
C CYS A 112 1.25 8.74 -0.89
N LEU A 113 1.09 9.90 -1.54
CA LEU A 113 0.88 11.19 -0.89
C LEU A 113 -0.53 11.67 -1.20
N ILE A 114 -1.29 12.05 -0.18
CA ILE A 114 -2.59 12.69 -0.29
C ILE A 114 -2.47 14.11 0.24
N ILE A 115 -2.90 15.10 -0.55
CA ILE A 115 -3.04 16.49 -0.14
C ILE A 115 -4.54 16.77 -0.10
N MET A 116 -5.09 16.94 1.11
CA MET A 116 -6.52 17.15 1.34
C MET A 116 -6.95 18.57 0.95
N PRO A 117 -8.26 18.84 0.81
CA PRO A 117 -8.76 20.12 0.33
C PRO A 117 -8.38 21.36 1.14
N ASP A 118 -7.97 21.20 2.39
CA ASP A 118 -7.47 22.30 3.25
C ASP A 118 -5.94 22.34 3.36
N GLY A 119 -5.21 21.54 2.56
CA GLY A 119 -3.77 21.43 2.59
C GLY A 119 -3.22 20.45 3.64
N THR A 120 -4.07 19.75 4.38
CA THR A 120 -3.64 18.65 5.26
C THR A 120 -3.01 17.54 4.44
N THR A 121 -1.86 17.03 4.88
CA THR A 121 -1.08 16.03 4.16
C THR A 121 -1.13 14.67 4.82
N MET A 122 -1.18 13.62 4.00
CA MET A 122 -1.15 12.23 4.47
C MET A 122 -0.28 11.39 3.54
N MET A 123 0.70 10.71 4.11
CA MET A 123 1.43 9.64 3.42
C MET A 123 0.79 8.28 3.76
N ILE A 124 0.69 7.40 2.77
CA ILE A 124 0.34 5.98 2.95
C ILE A 124 1.51 5.16 2.44
N ASP A 125 2.16 4.44 3.33
CA ASP A 125 3.34 3.63 3.11
C ASP A 125 4.55 4.40 2.54
N ALA A 126 5.72 3.85 2.74
CA ALA A 126 6.97 4.27 2.11
C ALA A 126 7.87 3.04 2.03
N GLY A 127 7.65 2.22 1.01
CA GLY A 127 8.29 0.93 0.85
C GLY A 127 9.67 1.00 0.22
N ASP A 128 10.51 0.03 0.60
CA ASP A 128 11.77 -0.30 -0.08
C ASP A 128 12.09 -1.77 0.15
N ASN A 129 11.80 -2.62 -0.82
CA ASN A 129 12.04 -4.06 -0.71
C ASN A 129 13.53 -4.45 -0.73
N GLY A 130 14.44 -3.51 -0.96
CA GLY A 130 15.89 -3.71 -0.95
C GLY A 130 16.41 -4.71 -1.99
N LYS A 131 15.63 -5.07 -3.01
CA LYS A 131 16.04 -6.05 -4.03
C LYS A 131 16.76 -5.36 -5.17
N ALA A 132 18.08 -5.46 -5.19
CA ALA A 132 18.94 -4.81 -6.21
C ALA A 132 18.58 -5.15 -7.66
N LYS A 133 17.90 -6.28 -7.91
CA LYS A 133 17.42 -6.67 -9.24
C LYS A 133 16.18 -5.90 -9.70
N ASP A 134 15.42 -5.31 -8.79
CA ASP A 134 14.27 -4.54 -9.15
C ASP A 134 14.72 -3.13 -9.54
N LYS A 135 14.27 -2.67 -10.71
CA LYS A 135 14.62 -1.34 -11.22
C LYS A 135 14.13 -0.26 -10.26
N GLN A 136 14.94 0.75 -10.07
CA GLN A 136 14.61 1.92 -9.27
C GLN A 136 14.43 3.14 -10.16
N HIS A 137 13.52 4.01 -9.82
CA HIS A 137 13.23 5.25 -10.54
C HIS A 137 13.46 6.47 -9.62
N PRO A 138 13.98 7.60 -10.17
CA PRO A 138 14.43 7.74 -11.56
C PRO A 138 15.74 6.97 -11.85
N ASP A 139 16.57 6.73 -10.83
CA ASP A 139 17.86 6.04 -10.96
C ASP A 139 18.36 5.53 -9.59
N GLY A 140 19.56 4.96 -9.56
CA GLY A 140 20.20 4.43 -8.36
C GLY A 140 21.07 5.42 -7.58
N SER A 141 21.02 6.73 -7.87
CA SER A 141 21.88 7.74 -7.21
C SER A 141 21.49 8.01 -5.75
N MET A 142 20.22 7.80 -5.42
CA MET A 142 19.67 7.89 -4.06
C MET A 142 18.88 6.63 -3.72
N LYS A 143 18.59 6.40 -2.44
CA LYS A 143 17.70 5.33 -2.02
C LYS A 143 16.23 5.64 -2.33
N PRO A 144 15.35 4.62 -2.48
CA PRO A 144 13.93 4.84 -2.71
C PRO A 144 13.28 5.82 -1.73
N GLY A 145 13.58 5.70 -0.42
CA GLY A 145 13.05 6.63 0.59
C GLY A 145 13.54 8.07 0.42
N GLU A 146 14.74 8.31 -0.14
CA GLU A 146 15.20 9.66 -0.47
C GLU A 146 14.43 10.23 -1.66
N TRP A 147 14.16 9.40 -2.69
CA TRP A 147 13.34 9.80 -3.84
C TRP A 147 11.89 10.08 -3.43
N GLN A 148 11.30 9.25 -2.58
CA GLN A 148 9.97 9.46 -2.01
C GLN A 148 9.90 10.79 -1.24
N ALA A 149 10.88 11.04 -0.36
CA ALA A 149 10.95 12.27 0.41
C ALA A 149 11.16 13.51 -0.49
N ARG A 150 11.99 13.42 -1.52
CA ARG A 150 12.20 14.51 -2.49
C ARG A 150 10.89 14.83 -3.24
N TYR A 151 10.20 13.80 -3.73
CA TYR A 151 8.91 13.94 -4.40
C TYR A 151 7.89 14.64 -3.49
N MET A 152 7.72 14.13 -2.27
CA MET A 152 6.76 14.69 -1.32
C MET A 152 7.08 16.15 -0.99
N LYS A 153 8.36 16.49 -0.71
CA LYS A 153 8.78 17.85 -0.45
C LYS A 153 8.45 18.80 -1.60
N HIS A 154 8.63 18.35 -2.85
CA HIS A 154 8.31 19.15 -4.03
C HIS A 154 6.82 19.53 -4.08
N PHE A 155 5.93 18.53 -3.88
CA PHE A 155 4.48 18.78 -3.95
C PHE A 155 3.88 19.36 -2.67
N MET A 156 4.59 19.28 -1.55
CA MET A 156 4.17 19.90 -0.28
C MET A 156 4.71 21.33 -0.11
N GLU A 157 5.50 21.85 -1.05
CA GLU A 157 6.06 23.20 -0.95
C GLU A 157 4.95 24.25 -0.91
N GLY A 158 4.97 25.08 0.15
CA GLY A 158 4.00 26.15 0.35
C GLY A 158 2.68 25.74 1.02
N LEU A 159 2.51 24.45 1.36
CA LEU A 159 1.35 23.99 2.12
C LEU A 159 1.39 24.45 3.59
N PRO A 160 0.23 24.50 4.28
CA PRO A 160 0.13 24.97 5.67
C PRO A 160 1.01 24.22 6.67
N GLY A 161 1.30 22.93 6.43
CA GLY A 161 2.13 22.08 7.30
C GLY A 161 3.62 22.43 7.36
N GLY A 162 4.07 23.43 6.60
CA GLY A 162 5.47 23.88 6.66
C GLY A 162 6.49 22.81 6.23
N GLY A 163 6.08 21.83 5.43
CA GLY A 163 6.93 20.74 4.95
C GLY A 163 6.95 19.49 5.85
N ALA A 164 6.20 19.47 6.95
CA ALA A 164 5.91 18.26 7.72
C ALA A 164 4.75 17.48 7.08
N LEU A 165 4.71 16.16 7.32
CA LEU A 165 3.54 15.32 7.04
C LEU A 165 2.62 15.31 8.27
N ASP A 166 1.37 15.74 8.09
CA ASP A 166 0.38 15.73 9.15
C ASP A 166 0.05 14.30 9.61
N TYR A 167 0.04 13.37 8.66
CA TYR A 167 -0.21 11.96 8.89
C TYR A 167 0.73 11.08 8.08
N ALA A 168 1.23 10.02 8.72
CA ALA A 168 1.85 8.87 8.06
C ALA A 168 1.01 7.63 8.44
N MET A 169 0.44 6.93 7.46
CA MET A 169 -0.25 5.66 7.66
C MET A 169 0.62 4.53 7.11
N VAL A 170 0.84 3.49 7.91
CA VAL A 170 1.44 2.24 7.47
C VAL A 170 0.36 1.19 7.37
N THR A 171 0.16 0.65 6.18
CA THR A 171 -0.90 -0.34 5.95
C THR A 171 -0.59 -1.66 6.64
N HIS A 172 0.64 -2.17 6.46
CA HIS A 172 1.14 -3.38 7.10
C HIS A 172 2.67 -3.42 7.06
N LEU A 173 3.30 -4.44 7.65
CA LEU A 173 4.72 -4.41 7.98
C LEU A 173 5.62 -5.22 7.02
N HIS A 174 5.29 -5.33 5.72
CA HIS A 174 6.20 -5.90 4.73
C HIS A 174 7.22 -4.89 4.21
N ASP A 175 8.32 -5.40 3.66
CA ASP A 175 9.47 -4.61 3.20
C ASP A 175 9.12 -3.57 2.13
N ASP A 176 8.20 -3.89 1.26
CA ASP A 176 7.70 -2.99 0.21
C ASP A 176 6.64 -1.98 0.67
N HIS A 177 6.39 -1.93 1.99
CA HIS A 177 5.53 -0.91 2.63
C HIS A 177 6.25 -0.12 3.71
N ILE A 178 7.25 -0.71 4.40
CA ILE A 178 7.98 -0.03 5.48
C ILE A 178 9.48 0.10 5.23
N GLY A 179 10.07 -0.70 4.36
CA GLY A 179 11.51 -0.77 4.13
C GLY A 179 12.12 -2.10 4.56
N SER A 180 13.43 -2.26 4.36
CA SER A 180 14.14 -3.53 4.45
C SER A 180 15.55 -3.37 5.01
N VAL A 181 16.09 -4.39 5.68
CA VAL A 181 17.51 -4.45 6.07
C VAL A 181 18.46 -4.76 4.91
N ARG A 182 17.94 -5.10 3.72
CA ARG A 182 18.77 -5.53 2.58
C ARG A 182 19.57 -4.40 1.95
N ASP A 183 19.03 -3.17 1.99
CA ASP A 183 19.62 -2.00 1.36
C ASP A 183 19.38 -0.75 2.21
N THR A 184 20.11 -0.65 3.33
CA THR A 184 19.94 0.42 4.31
C THR A 184 21.07 1.44 4.28
N LEU A 185 20.76 2.66 4.71
CA LEU A 185 21.76 3.61 5.15
C LEU A 185 21.98 3.49 6.66
N PRO A 186 23.20 3.79 7.16
CA PRO A 186 23.46 3.83 8.61
C PRO A 186 22.58 4.89 9.27
N GLY A 187 21.79 4.47 10.27
CA GLY A 187 21.04 5.39 11.11
C GLY A 187 21.91 6.02 12.20
N ARG A 188 21.57 7.23 12.63
CA ARG A 188 22.26 7.90 13.74
C ARG A 188 21.68 7.51 15.09
N ASP A 189 20.44 7.05 15.15
CA ASP A 189 19.61 6.95 16.35
C ASP A 189 19.31 5.48 16.73
N GLY A 190 20.18 4.56 16.32
CA GLY A 190 20.11 3.15 16.67
C GLY A 190 19.14 2.33 15.82
N TYR A 191 18.66 2.85 14.71
CA TYR A 191 17.88 2.11 13.72
C TYR A 191 18.42 2.33 12.30
N ALA A 192 18.20 1.35 11.42
CA ALA A 192 18.58 1.43 10.02
C ALA A 192 17.60 2.31 9.24
N LEU A 193 18.11 3.03 8.23
CA LEU A 193 17.33 3.89 7.37
C LEU A 193 17.01 3.20 6.04
N SER A 194 15.74 2.90 5.81
CA SER A 194 15.16 2.39 4.57
C SER A 194 13.67 2.69 4.56
N GLY A 195 13.07 2.91 3.42
CA GLY A 195 11.63 3.13 3.32
C GLY A 195 11.13 4.20 4.30
N ILE A 196 10.15 3.85 5.15
CA ILE A 196 9.51 4.78 6.09
C ILE A 196 10.47 5.41 7.09
N THR A 197 11.47 4.66 7.56
CA THR A 197 12.45 5.20 8.53
C THR A 197 13.36 6.23 7.87
N LEU A 198 13.67 6.07 6.59
CA LEU A 198 14.44 7.03 5.82
C LEU A 198 13.59 8.27 5.49
N VAL A 199 12.36 8.10 5.02
CA VAL A 199 11.45 9.23 4.78
C VAL A 199 11.25 10.03 6.06
N GLY A 200 10.97 9.37 7.21
CA GLY A 200 10.77 10.03 8.49
C GLY A 200 12.02 10.68 9.10
N SER A 201 13.22 10.30 8.63
CA SER A 201 14.46 11.03 8.96
C SER A 201 14.64 12.33 8.16
N LEU A 202 13.93 12.46 7.04
CA LEU A 202 14.01 13.57 6.10
C LEU A 202 12.81 14.52 6.17
N ILE A 203 11.65 14.02 6.58
CA ILE A 203 10.38 14.73 6.72
C ILE A 203 9.80 14.39 8.10
N HIS A 204 9.48 15.38 8.91
CA HIS A 204 8.83 15.16 10.19
C HIS A 204 7.40 14.62 9.99
N PHE A 205 6.98 13.64 10.80
CA PHE A 205 5.59 13.16 10.88
C PHE A 205 4.97 13.71 12.16
N ASP A 206 3.84 14.41 12.05
CA ASP A 206 3.09 14.83 13.24
C ASP A 206 2.41 13.64 13.90
N LYS A 207 1.81 12.76 13.08
CA LYS A 207 1.16 11.54 13.56
C LYS A 207 1.47 10.36 12.64
N LEU A 208 1.90 9.25 13.24
CA LEU A 208 2.00 7.96 12.58
C LEU A 208 0.88 7.04 13.08
N VAL A 209 0.18 6.40 12.15
CA VAL A 209 -0.86 5.41 12.42
C VAL A 209 -0.51 4.11 11.72
N ASP A 210 -0.45 3.03 12.47
CA ASP A 210 -0.26 1.71 11.90
C ASP A 210 -1.24 0.68 12.48
N ARG A 211 -1.16 -0.55 11.98
CA ARG A 211 -2.08 -1.61 12.36
C ARG A 211 -2.00 -2.08 13.81
N GLY A 212 -0.88 -1.84 14.53
CA GLY A 212 -0.60 -2.56 15.76
C GLY A 212 -0.02 -1.78 16.93
N TRP A 213 0.43 -0.55 16.76
CA TRP A 213 1.06 0.24 17.82
C TRP A 213 0.17 0.34 19.08
N PRO A 214 0.71 0.17 20.31
CA PRO A 214 2.09 -0.23 20.63
C PRO A 214 2.27 -1.75 20.79
N ASP A 215 1.19 -2.53 20.79
CA ASP A 215 1.21 -3.91 21.29
C ASP A 215 1.66 -4.93 20.26
N TYR A 216 1.23 -4.77 19.02
CA TYR A 216 1.49 -5.70 17.89
C TYR A 216 1.22 -7.16 18.27
N ASP A 217 0.08 -7.39 18.90
CA ASP A 217 -0.38 -8.66 19.46
C ASP A 217 -1.06 -9.59 18.42
N ILE A 218 -1.13 -9.16 17.17
CA ILE A 218 -1.78 -9.88 16.08
C ILE A 218 -0.78 -10.10 14.92
N PRO A 219 -0.46 -11.37 14.58
CA PRO A 219 -0.91 -12.62 15.21
C PRO A 219 -0.34 -12.81 16.63
N SER A 220 0.93 -12.49 16.85
CA SER A 220 1.59 -12.32 18.16
C SER A 220 2.83 -11.45 17.97
N ARG A 221 3.25 -10.75 19.02
CA ARG A 221 4.46 -9.91 18.96
C ARG A 221 5.70 -10.68 18.53
N GLU A 222 5.86 -11.92 18.98
CA GLU A 222 6.97 -12.77 18.58
C GLU A 222 6.98 -13.05 17.07
N LYS A 223 5.81 -13.40 16.50
CA LYS A 223 5.68 -13.63 15.05
C LYS A 223 5.89 -12.35 14.24
N VAL A 224 5.38 -11.22 14.72
CA VAL A 224 5.59 -9.93 14.10
C VAL A 224 7.08 -9.59 14.06
N LEU A 225 7.80 -9.74 15.18
CA LEU A 225 9.25 -9.48 15.25
C LEU A 225 10.08 -10.45 14.39
N ALA A 226 9.62 -11.68 14.20
CA ALA A 226 10.28 -12.66 13.35
C ALA A 226 10.06 -12.41 11.84
N ALA A 227 9.08 -11.58 11.49
CA ALA A 227 8.83 -11.20 10.11
C ALA A 227 9.91 -10.24 9.58
N ASP A 228 9.99 -10.12 8.25
CA ASP A 228 10.86 -9.19 7.54
C ASP A 228 12.33 -9.13 7.97
N ARG A 229 12.88 -10.27 8.37
CA ARG A 229 14.33 -10.43 8.59
C ARG A 229 14.94 -9.40 9.55
N GLY A 230 14.15 -8.90 10.50
CA GLY A 230 14.61 -8.00 11.56
C GLY A 230 14.42 -6.51 11.29
N PHE A 231 13.87 -6.08 10.15
CA PHE A 231 13.61 -4.65 9.92
C PHE A 231 12.54 -4.08 10.86
N ILE A 232 11.60 -4.91 11.31
CA ILE A 232 10.53 -4.50 12.23
C ILE A 232 11.08 -3.94 13.56
N GLU A 233 12.18 -4.47 14.07
CA GLU A 233 12.81 -3.88 15.25
C GLU A 233 13.36 -2.48 14.99
N HIS A 234 13.92 -2.23 13.80
CA HIS A 234 14.36 -0.90 13.39
C HIS A 234 13.18 0.06 13.25
N TYR A 235 12.06 -0.40 12.69
CA TYR A 235 10.82 0.37 12.60
C TYR A 235 10.29 0.74 14.00
N PHE A 236 10.28 -0.17 14.95
CA PHE A 236 9.86 0.14 16.33
C PHE A 236 10.76 1.15 17.01
N ARG A 237 12.11 1.02 16.87
CA ARG A 237 13.06 2.01 17.38
C ARG A 237 12.88 3.38 16.74
N PHE A 238 12.61 3.40 15.44
CA PHE A 238 12.26 4.63 14.72
C PHE A 238 11.03 5.30 15.34
N ILE A 239 9.94 4.56 15.58
CA ILE A 239 8.73 5.14 16.21
C ILE A 239 9.06 5.72 17.58
N GLU A 240 9.79 4.98 18.43
CA GLU A 240 10.15 5.46 19.77
C GLU A 240 11.02 6.73 19.69
N HIS A 241 11.98 6.76 18.77
CA HIS A 241 12.81 7.95 18.54
C HIS A 241 11.97 9.13 18.09
N GLN A 242 11.12 8.97 17.06
CA GLN A 242 10.26 10.06 16.56
C GLN A 242 9.26 10.54 17.61
N ARG A 243 8.74 9.66 18.45
CA ARG A 243 7.90 10.06 19.60
C ARG A 243 8.65 10.91 20.60
N SER A 244 9.93 10.64 20.83
CA SER A 244 10.77 11.50 21.69
C SER A 244 10.98 12.90 21.12
N LEU A 245 10.77 13.07 19.80
CA LEU A 245 10.82 14.34 19.07
C LEU A 245 9.45 15.00 18.91
N GLY A 246 8.37 14.40 19.46
CA GLY A 246 7.02 14.97 19.47
C GLY A 246 6.01 14.31 18.54
N MET A 247 6.39 13.32 17.71
CA MET A 247 5.45 12.54 16.89
C MET A 247 4.46 11.78 17.78
N VAL A 248 3.18 11.78 17.39
CA VAL A 248 2.14 10.92 17.98
C VAL A 248 2.11 9.59 17.22
N ALA A 249 2.11 8.46 17.92
CA ALA A 249 1.88 7.15 17.31
C ALA A 249 0.58 6.54 17.83
N GLU A 250 -0.27 6.05 16.92
CA GLU A 250 -1.59 5.47 17.24
C GLU A 250 -1.80 4.16 16.48
N LYS A 251 -2.57 3.25 17.09
CA LYS A 251 -3.14 2.10 16.41
C LYS A 251 -4.28 2.54 15.48
N PHE A 252 -4.35 1.92 14.31
CA PHE A 252 -5.46 2.14 13.37
C PHE A 252 -6.80 1.74 14.01
N GLU A 253 -7.73 2.67 14.05
CA GLU A 253 -9.01 2.53 14.70
C GLU A 253 -10.10 2.20 13.67
N ASN A 254 -10.50 0.93 13.59
CA ASN A 254 -11.54 0.48 12.66
C ASN A 254 -12.87 1.21 12.89
N GLY A 255 -13.47 1.72 11.80
CA GLY A 255 -14.70 2.50 11.83
C GLY A 255 -14.51 3.99 12.14
N SER A 256 -13.30 4.45 12.46
CA SER A 256 -13.03 5.88 12.69
C SER A 256 -13.20 6.70 11.41
N ARG A 257 -13.68 7.93 11.57
CA ARG A 257 -13.68 8.99 10.55
C ARG A 257 -12.98 10.26 11.05
N LYS A 258 -12.30 10.14 12.19
CA LYS A 258 -11.66 11.28 12.85
C LYS A 258 -10.14 11.12 12.93
N GLN A 259 -9.64 9.91 12.73
CA GLN A 259 -8.22 9.62 12.89
C GLN A 259 -7.35 10.35 11.86
N PHE A 260 -7.89 10.55 10.65
CA PHE A 260 -7.28 11.30 9.56
C PHE A 260 -8.16 12.51 9.16
N ALA A 261 -8.41 13.41 10.12
CA ALA A 261 -9.21 14.59 9.87
C ALA A 261 -8.39 15.74 9.31
N MET A 262 -8.99 16.60 8.51
CA MET A 262 -8.38 17.86 8.09
C MET A 262 -8.00 18.73 9.29
N LYS A 263 -6.86 19.42 9.23
CA LYS A 263 -6.25 20.15 10.37
C LYS A 263 -6.34 21.67 10.26
N TYR A 264 -6.31 22.22 9.04
CA TYR A 264 -6.12 23.66 8.84
C TYR A 264 -7.46 24.41 8.71
N ASP A 265 -8.31 24.03 7.78
CA ASP A 265 -9.68 24.57 7.68
C ASP A 265 -10.71 23.48 7.32
N PRO A 266 -11.11 22.63 8.27
CA PRO A 266 -12.05 21.53 8.02
C PRO A 266 -13.50 21.99 7.80
N LYS A 267 -13.88 23.22 8.20
CA LYS A 267 -15.29 23.65 8.22
C LYS A 267 -15.97 23.68 6.86
N PRO A 268 -15.36 24.24 5.80
CA PRO A 268 -15.98 24.25 4.46
C PRO A 268 -16.26 22.84 3.91
N TYR A 269 -15.48 21.86 4.34
CA TYR A 269 -15.48 20.49 3.79
C TYR A 269 -16.18 19.45 4.68
N ALA A 270 -16.67 19.87 5.85
CA ALA A 270 -17.18 18.96 6.90
C ALA A 270 -18.32 18.02 6.47
N ARG A 271 -19.08 18.38 5.40
CA ARG A 271 -20.16 17.55 4.84
C ARG A 271 -19.69 16.67 3.69
N ASP A 272 -18.67 17.12 2.97
CA ASP A 272 -18.32 16.58 1.67
C ASP A 272 -17.03 15.74 1.72
N PHE A 273 -16.18 15.91 2.73
CA PHE A 273 -14.93 15.17 2.88
C PHE A 273 -14.96 14.21 4.08
N GLU A 274 -14.52 12.98 3.86
CA GLU A 274 -14.35 11.97 4.92
C GLU A 274 -13.28 10.95 4.51
N ILE A 275 -12.38 10.61 5.44
CA ILE A 275 -11.60 9.36 5.38
C ILE A 275 -12.18 8.41 6.43
N ARG A 276 -12.66 7.26 5.97
CA ARG A 276 -13.24 6.19 6.79
C ARG A 276 -12.29 5.02 6.89
N ASN A 277 -11.93 4.65 8.09
CA ASN A 277 -11.20 3.43 8.38
C ASN A 277 -12.13 2.22 8.23
N LEU A 278 -11.81 1.30 7.31
CA LEU A 278 -12.68 0.16 6.99
C LEU A 278 -12.32 -1.10 7.76
N ALA A 279 -11.03 -1.47 7.76
CA ALA A 279 -10.56 -2.73 8.33
C ALA A 279 -9.07 -2.67 8.68
N SER A 280 -8.66 -3.46 9.66
CA SER A 280 -7.29 -3.86 9.96
C SER A 280 -7.28 -5.07 10.89
N ASN A 281 -6.18 -5.85 10.91
CA ASN A 281 -5.99 -6.96 11.85
C ASN A 281 -7.13 -7.98 11.86
N GLY A 282 -7.70 -8.30 10.70
CA GLY A 282 -8.82 -9.25 10.61
C GLY A 282 -10.13 -8.75 11.22
N GLU A 283 -10.25 -7.47 11.50
CA GLU A 283 -11.45 -6.83 12.01
C GLU A 283 -11.91 -5.71 11.06
N MET A 284 -13.23 -5.58 10.87
CA MET A 284 -13.79 -4.59 9.97
C MET A 284 -14.89 -3.75 10.62
N TRP A 285 -15.08 -2.55 10.10
CA TRP A 285 -16.23 -1.72 10.38
C TRP A 285 -17.53 -2.35 9.85
N THR A 286 -18.63 -2.23 10.61
CA THR A 286 -19.93 -2.84 10.24
C THR A 286 -20.84 -1.90 9.44
N GLY A 287 -20.40 -0.70 9.09
CA GLY A 287 -21.23 0.33 8.46
C GLY A 287 -22.04 1.17 9.46
N LYS A 288 -21.93 0.93 10.76
CA LYS A 288 -22.74 1.61 11.79
C LYS A 288 -21.89 2.16 12.94
N GLY A 289 -21.84 3.50 13.09
CA GLY A 289 -21.09 4.16 14.17
C GLY A 289 -19.62 3.73 14.14
N MET A 290 -19.10 3.31 15.30
CA MET A 290 -17.77 2.73 15.48
C MET A 290 -17.79 1.20 15.68
N LYS A 291 -18.92 0.54 15.35
CA LYS A 291 -19.06 -0.91 15.58
C LYS A 291 -18.22 -1.68 14.58
N THR A 292 -17.51 -2.67 15.11
CA THR A 292 -16.67 -3.58 14.33
C THR A 292 -17.13 -5.03 14.44
N ARG A 293 -16.62 -5.89 13.58
CA ARG A 293 -16.76 -7.35 13.67
C ARG A 293 -15.51 -8.03 13.13
N LYS A 294 -15.22 -9.22 13.62
CA LYS A 294 -14.16 -10.07 13.05
C LYS A 294 -14.53 -10.53 11.64
N MET A 295 -13.53 -10.63 10.78
CA MET A 295 -13.63 -11.15 9.41
C MET A 295 -13.28 -12.62 9.30
N TYR A 296 -12.80 -13.23 10.36
CA TYR A 296 -12.32 -14.61 10.39
C TYR A 296 -13.00 -15.44 11.48
N SER A 297 -13.02 -16.74 11.26
CA SER A 297 -13.33 -17.76 12.25
C SER A 297 -12.11 -18.69 12.38
N GLY A 298 -11.65 -18.96 13.58
CA GLY A 298 -10.50 -19.86 13.80
C GLY A 298 -9.25 -19.12 14.33
N ASP A 299 -8.08 -19.67 14.02
CA ASP A 299 -6.81 -19.20 14.57
C ASP A 299 -6.23 -18.04 13.75
N ILE A 300 -6.12 -16.88 14.36
CA ILE A 300 -5.48 -15.70 13.78
C ILE A 300 -3.99 -15.92 13.44
N ASN A 301 -3.36 -16.90 14.06
CA ASN A 301 -1.98 -17.26 13.76
C ASN A 301 -1.77 -17.85 12.35
N LEU A 302 -2.84 -18.17 11.64
CA LEU A 302 -2.79 -18.58 10.23
C LEU A 302 -2.75 -17.39 9.26
N PHE A 303 -2.87 -16.17 9.77
CA PHE A 303 -2.84 -14.97 8.97
C PHE A 303 -1.40 -14.61 8.62
N ASP A 304 -1.19 -14.29 7.35
CA ASP A 304 -0.01 -13.56 6.93
C ASP A 304 -0.16 -12.05 7.19
N GLU A 305 0.92 -11.34 7.01
CA GLU A 305 0.97 -9.92 7.29
C GLU A 305 0.02 -9.11 6.39
N ASN A 306 -0.15 -9.49 5.11
CA ASN A 306 -1.04 -8.82 4.15
C ASN A 306 -2.49 -8.77 4.64
N MET A 307 -2.96 -9.85 5.27
CA MET A 307 -4.33 -9.94 5.82
C MET A 307 -4.60 -8.93 6.95
N ASN A 308 -3.53 -8.38 7.55
CA ASN A 308 -3.64 -7.40 8.62
C ASN A 308 -3.67 -5.95 8.12
N SER A 309 -3.60 -5.73 6.80
CA SER A 309 -3.55 -4.40 6.20
C SER A 309 -4.65 -3.46 6.66
N CYS A 310 -4.28 -2.20 6.89
CA CYS A 310 -5.20 -1.10 7.13
C CYS A 310 -5.87 -0.69 5.81
N ALA A 311 -7.20 -0.74 5.78
CA ALA A 311 -7.99 -0.35 4.62
C ALA A 311 -8.79 0.91 4.89
N ILE A 312 -8.78 1.87 3.97
CA ILE A 312 -9.53 3.12 4.05
C ILE A 312 -10.40 3.36 2.82
N ARG A 313 -11.46 4.14 3.00
CA ARG A 313 -12.19 4.82 1.95
C ARG A 313 -12.13 6.33 2.18
N LEU A 314 -11.67 7.07 1.18
CA LEU A 314 -11.76 8.52 1.14
C LEU A 314 -12.95 8.92 0.27
N ARG A 315 -13.71 9.92 0.69
CA ARG A 315 -14.80 10.56 -0.08
C ARG A 315 -14.59 12.07 -0.09
N TYR A 316 -14.75 12.68 -1.26
CA TYR A 316 -14.83 14.12 -1.41
C TYR A 316 -15.96 14.47 -2.42
N GLY A 317 -17.05 15.03 -1.94
CA GLY A 317 -18.25 15.22 -2.75
C GLY A 317 -18.76 13.90 -3.33
N LYS A 318 -18.81 13.82 -4.67
CA LYS A 318 -19.15 12.59 -5.42
C LYS A 318 -17.94 11.67 -5.64
N PHE A 319 -16.72 12.20 -5.57
CA PHE A 319 -15.51 11.42 -5.75
C PHE A 319 -15.26 10.49 -4.55
N SER A 320 -14.74 9.30 -4.83
CA SER A 320 -14.30 8.37 -3.79
C SER A 320 -13.08 7.54 -4.23
N TYR A 321 -12.22 7.26 -3.25
CA TYR A 321 -10.98 6.50 -3.41
C TYR A 321 -10.89 5.39 -2.37
N TYR A 322 -10.43 4.21 -2.79
CA TYR A 322 -10.13 3.08 -1.91
C TYR A 322 -8.65 2.75 -1.93
N ASN A 323 -8.09 2.52 -0.74
CA ASN A 323 -6.78 1.92 -0.55
C ASN A 323 -6.86 0.90 0.60
N GLY A 324 -6.49 -0.33 0.34
CA GLY A 324 -6.50 -1.43 1.31
C GLY A 324 -5.14 -2.07 1.54
N GLY A 325 -4.04 -1.39 1.16
CA GLY A 325 -2.71 -2.00 1.20
C GLY A 325 -2.68 -3.30 0.41
N ASP A 326 -2.33 -4.39 1.08
CA ASP A 326 -2.23 -5.72 0.50
C ASP A 326 -3.31 -6.69 1.00
N LEU A 327 -4.47 -6.12 1.37
CA LEU A 327 -5.59 -6.91 1.90
C LEU A 327 -5.96 -8.05 0.96
N SER A 328 -6.04 -9.28 1.50
CA SER A 328 -6.29 -10.49 0.72
C SER A 328 -7.76 -10.65 0.31
N GLY A 329 -7.98 -11.12 -0.91
CA GLY A 329 -9.28 -11.47 -1.50
C GLY A 329 -9.54 -12.98 -1.56
N GLY A 330 -8.73 -13.76 -0.84
CA GLY A 330 -8.72 -15.19 -0.98
C GLY A 330 -8.08 -15.63 -2.29
N ASN A 331 -7.63 -16.86 -2.38
CA ASN A 331 -6.94 -17.29 -3.58
C ASN A 331 -7.82 -18.00 -4.57
N LEU A 332 -7.95 -17.43 -5.75
CA LEU A 332 -8.71 -18.00 -6.84
C LEU A 332 -7.85 -18.89 -7.74
N ASP A 333 -6.53 -18.72 -7.71
CA ASP A 333 -5.60 -19.29 -8.67
C ASP A 333 -4.54 -20.24 -8.06
N MET A 334 -4.47 -20.35 -6.73
CA MET A 334 -3.48 -21.22 -6.04
C MET A 334 -4.15 -22.22 -5.08
N PRO A 335 -4.19 -23.52 -5.43
CA PRO A 335 -4.88 -24.57 -4.64
C PRO A 335 -4.38 -24.73 -3.20
N SER A 336 -3.16 -24.27 -2.90
CA SER A 336 -2.53 -24.36 -1.57
C SER A 336 -3.00 -23.32 -0.55
N TYR A 337 -3.79 -22.34 -0.99
CA TYR A 337 -4.32 -21.28 -0.13
C TYR A 337 -5.80 -21.51 0.14
N PRO A 338 -6.25 -21.72 1.39
CA PRO A 338 -7.68 -21.89 1.71
C PRO A 338 -8.42 -20.57 1.41
N SER A 339 -9.24 -20.59 0.35
CA SER A 339 -9.77 -19.38 -0.29
C SER A 339 -10.77 -18.58 0.57
N LYS A 340 -11.64 -19.27 1.34
CA LYS A 340 -12.72 -18.59 2.09
C LYS A 340 -12.24 -17.92 3.38
N GLU A 341 -11.24 -18.47 4.02
CA GLU A 341 -10.75 -17.98 5.31
C GLU A 341 -9.87 -16.73 5.15
N ARG A 342 -9.39 -16.48 3.93
CA ARG A 342 -8.53 -15.35 3.57
C ARG A 342 -9.23 -14.30 2.72
N ASP A 343 -10.52 -14.47 2.40
CA ASP A 343 -11.29 -13.51 1.61
C ASP A 343 -11.81 -12.35 2.47
N PHE A 344 -10.97 -11.38 2.70
CA PHE A 344 -11.33 -10.15 3.41
C PHE A 344 -11.90 -9.09 2.47
N GLU A 345 -11.48 -9.09 1.20
CA GLU A 345 -12.03 -8.19 0.17
C GLU A 345 -13.55 -8.29 0.07
N SER A 346 -14.08 -9.51 -0.08
CA SER A 346 -15.53 -9.71 -0.18
C SER A 346 -16.28 -9.25 1.07
N GLN A 347 -15.64 -9.35 2.24
CA GLN A 347 -16.27 -8.95 3.47
C GLN A 347 -16.39 -7.43 3.64
N ILE A 348 -15.36 -6.68 3.23
CA ILE A 348 -15.38 -5.21 3.30
C ILE A 348 -16.11 -4.58 2.13
N ALA A 349 -16.30 -5.29 1.02
CA ALA A 349 -16.89 -4.75 -0.21
C ALA A 349 -18.20 -4.00 0.05
N GLY A 350 -19.12 -4.61 0.79
CA GLY A 350 -20.44 -4.04 1.06
C GLY A 350 -20.42 -2.77 1.92
N VAL A 351 -19.44 -2.61 2.83
CA VAL A 351 -19.32 -1.39 3.65
C VAL A 351 -18.47 -0.33 2.98
N CYS A 352 -17.57 -0.73 2.10
CA CYS A 352 -16.86 0.18 1.21
C CYS A 352 -17.83 0.79 0.18
N GLY A 353 -18.62 -0.05 -0.51
CA GLY A 353 -19.49 0.36 -1.61
C GLY A 353 -18.73 0.84 -2.83
N PRO A 354 -19.42 1.40 -3.83
CA PRO A 354 -18.81 1.89 -5.07
C PRO A 354 -17.77 2.99 -4.83
N VAL A 355 -16.70 2.98 -5.65
CA VAL A 355 -15.65 4.01 -5.62
C VAL A 355 -15.30 4.47 -7.03
N THR A 356 -14.86 5.71 -7.17
CA THR A 356 -14.38 6.26 -8.44
C THR A 356 -13.02 5.65 -8.81
N VAL A 357 -12.10 5.62 -7.84
CA VAL A 357 -10.74 5.10 -8.02
C VAL A 357 -10.41 4.07 -6.96
N MET A 358 -9.74 3.02 -7.36
CA MET A 358 -9.25 1.96 -6.47
C MET A 358 -7.74 1.75 -6.66
N LYS A 359 -6.96 1.75 -5.57
CA LYS A 359 -5.65 1.09 -5.58
C LYS A 359 -5.90 -0.42 -5.57
N ALA A 360 -5.28 -1.15 -6.48
CA ALA A 360 -5.34 -2.62 -6.45
C ALA A 360 -4.67 -3.14 -5.19
N ASN A 361 -5.35 -4.00 -4.44
CA ASN A 361 -4.75 -4.65 -3.28
C ASN A 361 -3.57 -5.52 -3.70
N HIS A 362 -2.55 -5.62 -2.84
CA HIS A 362 -1.37 -6.47 -3.03
C HIS A 362 -0.80 -6.38 -4.45
N HIS A 363 -0.72 -5.15 -4.98
CA HIS A 363 -0.18 -4.82 -6.32
C HIS A 363 -0.82 -5.63 -7.46
N GLY A 364 -2.01 -6.21 -7.27
CA GLY A 364 -2.63 -7.14 -8.21
C GLY A 364 -2.01 -8.55 -8.21
N TYR A 365 -1.56 -9.04 -7.04
CA TYR A 365 -1.03 -10.41 -6.91
C TYR A 365 -2.14 -11.47 -6.96
N TYR A 366 -1.78 -12.75 -6.87
CA TYR A 366 -2.71 -13.90 -7.07
C TYR A 366 -3.91 -13.92 -6.13
N ASP A 367 -3.77 -13.39 -4.94
CA ASP A 367 -4.73 -13.50 -3.84
C ASP A 367 -5.64 -12.27 -3.68
N THR A 368 -5.76 -11.44 -4.71
CA THR A 368 -6.49 -10.17 -4.62
C THR A 368 -7.35 -9.84 -5.82
N CYS A 369 -8.10 -8.76 -5.72
CA CYS A 369 -8.98 -8.26 -6.76
C CYS A 369 -10.00 -9.33 -7.21
N ASN A 370 -10.68 -9.98 -6.26
CA ASN A 370 -11.67 -10.99 -6.58
C ASN A 370 -12.90 -10.38 -7.29
N GLY A 371 -13.64 -11.22 -8.05
CA GLY A 371 -14.72 -10.75 -8.91
C GLY A 371 -15.86 -10.06 -8.15
N TYR A 372 -16.21 -10.55 -6.94
CA TYR A 372 -17.25 -9.92 -6.12
C TYR A 372 -16.85 -8.54 -5.62
N PHE A 373 -15.60 -8.41 -5.17
CA PHE A 373 -15.04 -7.13 -4.74
C PHE A 373 -15.01 -6.11 -5.88
N LEU A 374 -14.49 -6.51 -7.06
CA LEU A 374 -14.46 -5.66 -8.25
C LEU A 374 -15.85 -5.22 -8.71
N GLN A 375 -16.84 -6.11 -8.68
CA GLN A 375 -18.22 -5.79 -9.02
C GLN A 375 -18.86 -4.82 -8.03
N THR A 376 -18.60 -5.02 -6.74
CA THR A 376 -19.22 -4.21 -5.68
C THR A 376 -18.62 -2.81 -5.59
N LEU A 377 -17.29 -2.70 -5.70
CA LEU A 377 -16.62 -1.40 -5.72
C LEU A 377 -16.78 -0.69 -7.07
N SER A 378 -16.94 -1.45 -8.14
CA SER A 378 -17.20 -0.94 -9.49
C SER A 378 -16.35 0.29 -9.87
N PRO A 379 -15.01 0.28 -9.67
CA PRO A 379 -14.17 1.45 -9.90
C PRO A 379 -14.09 1.80 -11.39
N GLU A 380 -14.14 3.09 -11.71
CA GLU A 380 -13.86 3.61 -13.06
C GLU A 380 -12.36 3.56 -13.39
N VAL A 381 -11.53 3.69 -12.37
CA VAL A 381 -10.07 3.72 -12.47
C VAL A 381 -9.44 2.76 -11.48
N ILE A 382 -8.50 1.95 -11.95
CA ILE A 382 -7.68 1.10 -11.11
C ILE A 382 -6.21 1.51 -11.24
N VAL A 383 -5.59 1.83 -10.11
CA VAL A 383 -4.17 2.15 -9.99
C VAL A 383 -3.46 0.95 -9.41
N ILE A 384 -2.41 0.48 -10.08
CA ILE A 384 -1.54 -0.59 -9.62
C ILE A 384 -0.20 0.03 -9.22
N ASP A 385 0.06 0.10 -7.92
CA ASP A 385 1.36 0.48 -7.40
C ASP A 385 2.26 -0.77 -7.44
N ALA A 386 3.05 -0.90 -8.51
CA ALA A 386 3.83 -2.09 -8.75
C ALA A 386 5.26 -1.93 -8.23
N ARG A 387 5.80 -2.98 -7.60
CA ARG A 387 7.12 -2.99 -6.98
C ARG A 387 8.13 -3.91 -7.67
N SER A 388 7.72 -4.68 -8.66
CA SER A 388 8.60 -5.65 -9.33
C SER A 388 7.99 -6.19 -10.61
N ASN A 389 8.73 -7.03 -11.32
CA ASN A 389 8.24 -7.73 -12.51
C ASN A 389 7.16 -8.80 -12.23
N ASN A 390 6.78 -8.99 -10.98
CA ASN A 390 5.76 -9.98 -10.58
C ASN A 390 4.37 -9.38 -10.35
N HIS A 391 4.21 -8.07 -10.43
CA HIS A 391 2.97 -7.37 -10.10
C HIS A 391 2.59 -6.37 -11.19
N PRO A 392 1.35 -6.43 -11.68
CA PRO A 392 0.34 -7.45 -11.37
C PRO A 392 0.69 -8.80 -12.03
N VAL A 393 0.08 -9.89 -11.51
CA VAL A 393 0.20 -11.18 -12.19
C VAL A 393 -0.82 -11.27 -13.34
N PRO A 394 -0.50 -12.00 -14.44
CA PRO A 394 -1.37 -12.06 -15.62
C PRO A 394 -2.81 -12.51 -15.31
N SER A 395 -2.99 -13.53 -14.47
CA SER A 395 -4.32 -14.04 -14.12
C SER A 395 -5.18 -13.00 -13.40
N THR A 396 -4.60 -12.27 -12.44
CA THR A 396 -5.31 -11.20 -11.73
C THR A 396 -5.61 -10.03 -12.66
N PHE A 397 -4.66 -9.62 -13.49
CA PHE A 397 -4.90 -8.52 -14.42
C PHE A 397 -5.91 -8.89 -15.52
N THR A 398 -5.93 -10.15 -15.99
CA THR A 398 -6.99 -10.66 -16.87
C THR A 398 -8.36 -10.53 -16.19
N ARG A 399 -8.49 -10.95 -14.92
CA ARG A 399 -9.73 -10.81 -14.14
C ARG A 399 -10.15 -9.35 -13.96
N ILE A 400 -9.20 -8.45 -13.66
CA ILE A 400 -9.44 -7.01 -13.52
C ILE A 400 -9.97 -6.41 -14.83
N THR A 401 -9.49 -6.89 -15.97
CA THR A 401 -9.86 -6.37 -17.31
C THR A 401 -11.00 -7.14 -17.97
N ASP A 402 -11.57 -8.18 -17.32
CA ASP A 402 -12.64 -8.99 -17.88
C ASP A 402 -13.97 -8.22 -17.88
N PRO A 403 -14.57 -7.98 -19.07
CA PRO A 403 -15.86 -7.29 -19.16
C PRO A 403 -17.02 -8.10 -18.57
N GLN A 404 -16.86 -9.42 -18.35
CA GLN A 404 -17.86 -10.22 -17.64
C GLN A 404 -17.86 -9.96 -16.14
N VAL A 405 -16.70 -9.59 -15.58
CA VAL A 405 -16.59 -9.17 -14.18
C VAL A 405 -17.15 -7.77 -14.01
N TRP A 406 -16.91 -6.89 -14.97
CA TRP A 406 -17.44 -5.53 -14.94
C TRP A 406 -17.64 -4.96 -16.36
N ARG A 407 -18.80 -4.40 -16.65
CA ARG A 407 -19.22 -4.00 -18.01
C ARG A 407 -19.04 -2.52 -18.34
N GLY A 408 -18.34 -1.74 -17.54
CA GLY A 408 -18.10 -0.32 -17.82
C GLY A 408 -16.77 -0.06 -18.52
N ASP A 409 -16.60 1.16 -19.02
CA ASP A 409 -15.28 1.64 -19.43
C ASP A 409 -14.42 1.85 -18.20
N ARG A 410 -13.29 1.17 -18.15
CA ARG A 410 -12.37 1.21 -17.02
C ARG A 410 -10.98 1.54 -17.52
N GLU A 411 -10.27 2.37 -16.78
CA GLU A 411 -8.89 2.70 -17.08
C GLU A 411 -7.93 2.10 -16.05
N TYR A 412 -6.74 1.75 -16.53
CA TYR A 412 -5.71 1.08 -15.75
C TYR A 412 -4.44 1.92 -15.78
N TYR A 413 -3.90 2.18 -14.62
CA TYR A 413 -2.65 2.91 -14.42
C TYR A 413 -1.68 2.04 -13.62
N ILE A 414 -0.39 2.16 -13.92
CA ILE A 414 0.67 1.41 -13.27
C ILE A 414 1.88 2.32 -13.02
N THR A 415 2.56 2.14 -11.91
CA THR A 415 3.68 3.01 -11.53
C THR A 415 4.97 2.70 -12.27
N VAL A 416 5.19 1.45 -12.71
CA VAL A 416 6.44 1.01 -13.35
C VAL A 416 6.20 0.03 -14.49
N ASP A 417 7.18 -0.08 -15.40
CA ASP A 417 7.14 -0.93 -16.59
C ASP A 417 7.63 -2.37 -16.38
N GLN A 418 8.13 -2.70 -15.21
CA GLN A 418 8.80 -3.97 -14.94
C GLN A 418 7.93 -5.21 -15.18
N ALA A 419 6.60 -5.07 -15.05
CA ALA A 419 5.66 -6.16 -15.29
C ALA A 419 5.41 -6.48 -16.77
N ARG A 420 5.80 -5.59 -17.71
CA ARG A 420 5.49 -5.70 -19.15
C ARG A 420 5.88 -7.04 -19.74
N GLY A 421 7.11 -7.49 -19.48
CA GLY A 421 7.61 -8.76 -20.01
C GLY A 421 6.84 -9.99 -19.56
N LYS A 422 6.23 -9.95 -18.38
CA LYS A 422 5.44 -11.05 -17.81
C LYS A 422 3.98 -11.00 -18.23
N LEU A 423 3.42 -9.81 -18.35
CA LEU A 423 2.04 -9.60 -18.82
C LEU A 423 1.89 -9.88 -20.32
N GLY A 424 2.94 -9.61 -21.11
CA GLY A 424 2.87 -9.63 -22.56
C GLY A 424 2.19 -8.38 -23.14
N GLU A 425 2.38 -8.12 -24.42
CA GLU A 425 1.92 -6.88 -25.07
C GLU A 425 0.40 -6.71 -25.08
N GLU A 426 -0.38 -7.79 -25.18
CA GLU A 426 -1.83 -7.70 -25.17
C GLU A 426 -2.39 -7.11 -23.87
N LEU A 427 -1.96 -7.64 -22.73
CA LEU A 427 -2.39 -7.12 -21.43
C LEU A 427 -1.75 -5.76 -21.13
N TRP A 428 -0.46 -5.60 -21.49
CA TRP A 428 0.26 -4.34 -21.28
C TRP A 428 -0.38 -3.16 -22.01
N SER A 429 -0.88 -3.36 -23.24
CA SER A 429 -1.51 -2.31 -24.04
C SER A 429 -2.76 -1.70 -23.42
N LYS A 430 -3.33 -2.33 -22.38
CA LYS A 430 -4.49 -1.80 -21.66
C LYS A 430 -4.13 -0.71 -20.66
N PHE A 431 -2.85 -0.61 -20.26
CA PHE A 431 -2.39 0.46 -19.38
C PHE A 431 -2.22 1.78 -20.12
N LYS A 432 -2.49 2.88 -19.40
CA LYS A 432 -2.00 4.20 -19.75
C LYS A 432 -0.47 4.25 -19.55
N PRO A 433 0.23 5.30 -20.02
CA PRO A 433 1.66 5.45 -19.73
C PRO A 433 1.96 5.25 -18.24
N TRP A 434 3.08 4.59 -17.94
CA TRP A 434 3.52 4.38 -16.56
C TRP A 434 4.29 5.60 -16.02
N GLY A 435 4.32 5.80 -14.71
CA GLY A 435 5.00 6.90 -14.05
C GLY A 435 4.41 7.21 -12.69
N HIS A 436 4.70 8.39 -12.13
CA HIS A 436 3.95 8.86 -10.96
C HIS A 436 2.53 9.21 -11.38
N ILE A 437 1.54 8.69 -10.66
CA ILE A 437 0.13 8.86 -11.01
C ILE A 437 -0.48 9.86 -10.06
N VAL A 438 -1.03 10.96 -10.59
CA VAL A 438 -1.69 11.99 -9.79
C VAL A 438 -3.15 12.09 -10.19
N ILE A 439 -4.03 11.88 -9.22
CA ILE A 439 -5.46 12.09 -9.35
C ILE A 439 -5.78 13.41 -8.68
N ARG A 440 -6.12 14.42 -9.46
CA ARG A 440 -6.55 15.73 -8.96
C ARG A 440 -8.06 15.84 -9.04
N VAL A 441 -8.68 15.97 -7.87
CA VAL A 441 -10.12 16.20 -7.73
C VAL A 441 -10.35 17.69 -7.51
N TYR A 442 -11.24 18.25 -8.33
CA TYR A 442 -11.54 19.67 -8.31
C TYR A 442 -12.45 20.06 -7.14
N PRO A 443 -12.45 21.35 -6.74
CA PRO A 443 -13.23 21.81 -5.60
C PRO A 443 -14.68 21.33 -5.61
N GLY A 444 -15.13 20.83 -4.45
CA GLY A 444 -16.47 20.23 -4.28
C GLY A 444 -16.58 18.76 -4.69
N GLY A 445 -15.52 18.16 -5.25
CA GLY A 445 -15.47 16.73 -5.55
C GLY A 445 -16.45 16.27 -6.64
N GLY A 446 -16.85 17.18 -7.54
CA GLY A 446 -17.76 16.89 -8.65
C GLY A 446 -17.07 16.45 -9.93
N SER A 447 -15.77 16.73 -10.04
CA SER A 447 -14.96 16.39 -11.23
C SER A 447 -13.53 16.07 -10.85
N TYR A 448 -12.82 15.37 -11.72
CA TYR A 448 -11.42 15.02 -11.53
C TYR A 448 -10.66 14.88 -12.84
N ARG A 449 -9.33 14.92 -12.76
CA ARG A 449 -8.40 14.64 -13.85
C ARG A 449 -7.28 13.75 -13.36
N ILE A 450 -6.71 12.93 -14.24
CA ILE A 450 -5.58 12.10 -13.94
C ILE A 450 -4.38 12.58 -14.76
N PHE A 451 -3.25 12.70 -14.11
CA PHE A 451 -1.96 13.01 -14.71
C PHE A 451 -1.00 11.85 -14.48
N VAL A 452 -0.16 11.56 -15.46
CA VAL A 452 1.01 10.71 -15.27
C VAL A 452 2.24 11.58 -15.45
N LEU A 453 3.09 11.60 -14.43
CA LEU A 453 4.33 12.36 -14.44
C LEU A 453 5.50 11.42 -14.73
N ASP A 454 6.51 11.91 -15.41
CA ASP A 454 7.70 11.16 -15.74
C ASP A 454 8.45 10.72 -14.48
N ALA A 455 8.57 9.41 -14.28
CA ALA A 455 9.28 8.83 -13.14
C ALA A 455 10.79 8.63 -13.40
N ASP A 456 11.25 8.75 -14.62
CA ASP A 456 12.68 8.74 -14.98
C ASP A 456 13.30 10.17 -14.96
N SER A 457 12.50 11.21 -14.63
CA SER A 457 12.92 12.60 -14.50
C SER A 457 12.73 13.11 -13.07
N THR A 458 13.57 14.08 -12.68
CA THR A 458 13.44 14.79 -11.40
C THR A 458 12.62 16.07 -11.50
N ASP A 459 12.15 16.41 -12.70
CA ASP A 459 11.35 17.60 -12.97
C ASP A 459 9.86 17.33 -12.85
N TYR A 460 9.47 16.04 -12.82
CA TYR A 460 8.07 15.59 -12.67
C TYR A 460 7.14 16.19 -13.73
N HIS A 461 7.61 16.31 -14.97
CA HIS A 461 6.78 16.84 -16.06
C HIS A 461 5.68 15.84 -16.46
N ILE A 462 4.58 16.38 -16.98
CA ILE A 462 3.42 15.60 -17.41
C ILE A 462 3.74 14.89 -18.72
N ILE A 463 3.68 13.56 -18.74
CA ILE A 463 3.80 12.73 -19.94
C ILE A 463 2.42 12.25 -20.45
N TYR A 464 1.40 12.32 -19.62
CA TYR A 464 0.02 11.99 -20.00
C TYR A 464 -0.97 12.70 -19.07
N GLN A 465 -2.11 13.11 -19.62
CA GLN A 465 -3.25 13.60 -18.84
C GLN A 465 -4.57 13.23 -19.50
N THR A 466 -5.61 13.04 -18.68
CA THR A 466 -6.98 12.85 -19.18
C THR A 466 -7.66 14.18 -19.44
N GLU A 467 -8.79 14.15 -20.17
CA GLU A 467 -9.75 15.25 -20.11
C GLU A 467 -10.37 15.35 -18.70
N LEU A 468 -10.96 16.51 -18.40
CA LEU A 468 -11.75 16.69 -17.18
C LEU A 468 -12.96 15.75 -17.20
N ARG A 469 -13.15 15.00 -16.11
CA ARG A 469 -14.25 14.04 -15.96
C ARG A 469 -15.24 14.52 -14.92
N GLU A 470 -16.48 14.65 -15.34
CA GLU A 470 -17.59 15.00 -14.47
C GLU A 470 -18.17 13.74 -13.81
N LEU A 471 -18.34 13.76 -12.50
CA LEU A 471 -18.98 12.68 -11.74
C LEU A 471 -20.50 12.89 -11.71
N LYS A 472 -21.25 11.87 -12.08
CA LYS A 472 -22.74 11.91 -12.20
C LYS A 472 -23.45 11.81 -10.84
#